data_c6c4717bae9795df6b7dda6497e58f00
#
_entry.id   c6c4717bae9795df6b7dda6497e58f00
#
_cell.length_a   1.000
_cell.length_b   1.000
_cell.length_c   1.000
_cell.angle_alpha   90.00
_cell.angle_beta   90.00
_cell.angle_gamma   90.00
#
_symmetry.space_group_name_H-M   'P 1'
#
loop_
_entity.id
_entity.type
_entity.pdbx_description
1 polymer ?
#
loop_
_entity_poly.entity_id
_entity_poly.type
_entity_poly.pdbx_seq_one_letter_code
_entity_poly.pdbx_strand_id
1 'polypeptide(L)'
;MKNIMNTMNLVKKAQEVQSEITLIQKKLAETSVTGKASNGAVQIQMTAKLVPQSVKVDPSVLKQTDAETMEDLILVALKDAKKQADDALTEAFNDLKKRYNLPDNFDMFS
;
A
#
# COMPACT_ATOMS: atom_id res chain seq x y z
N MET A 1 -4.29 -34.98 25.14
CA MET A 1 -5.58 -34.66 24.58
C MET A 1 -5.86 -33.17 24.47
N LYS A 2 -5.45 -32.35 25.44
CA LYS A 2 -5.52 -30.90 25.32
C LYS A 2 -4.72 -30.37 24.13
N ASN A 3 -3.62 -31.06 23.77
CA ASN A 3 -2.75 -30.61 22.66
C ASN A 3 -3.40 -30.77 21.29
N ILE A 4 -4.29 -31.73 21.11
CA ILE A 4 -4.95 -31.97 19.82
C ILE A 4 -5.94 -30.83 19.52
N MET A 5 -6.72 -30.41 20.51
CA MET A 5 -7.67 -29.30 20.32
C MET A 5 -6.93 -27.98 20.08
N ASN A 6 -5.84 -27.73 20.81
CA ASN A 6 -5.03 -26.53 20.61
C ASN A 6 -4.39 -26.53 19.22
N THR A 7 -3.92 -27.69 18.75
CA THR A 7 -3.33 -27.82 17.41
C THR A 7 -4.38 -27.54 16.32
N MET A 8 -5.59 -28.05 16.47
CA MET A 8 -6.69 -27.81 15.53
C MET A 8 -7.07 -26.34 15.51
N ASN A 9 -7.12 -25.68 16.67
CA ASN A 9 -7.40 -24.26 16.76
C ASN A 9 -6.31 -23.41 16.11
N LEU A 10 -5.05 -23.80 16.27
CA LEU A 10 -3.93 -23.11 15.63
C LEU A 10 -3.98 -23.24 14.11
N VAL A 11 -4.31 -24.42 13.59
CA VAL A 11 -4.44 -24.66 12.15
C VAL A 11 -5.59 -23.82 11.59
N LYS A 12 -6.73 -23.80 12.29
CA LYS A 12 -7.88 -22.99 11.87
C LYS A 12 -7.54 -21.50 11.86
N LYS A 13 -6.87 -21.02 12.91
CA LYS A 13 -6.40 -19.63 12.99
C LYS A 13 -5.47 -19.29 11.84
N ALA A 14 -4.51 -20.18 11.53
CA ALA A 14 -3.57 -19.98 10.43
C ALA A 14 -4.30 -19.89 9.08
N GLN A 15 -5.33 -20.72 8.86
CA GLN A 15 -6.13 -20.68 7.65
C GLN A 15 -6.93 -19.38 7.55
N GLU A 16 -7.51 -18.91 8.65
CA GLU A 16 -8.24 -17.65 8.69
C GLU A 16 -7.33 -16.46 8.39
N VAL A 17 -6.13 -16.44 8.99
CA VAL A 17 -5.14 -15.38 8.75
C VAL A 17 -4.74 -15.37 7.27
N GLN A 18 -4.48 -16.55 6.69
CA GLN A 18 -4.10 -16.64 5.28
C GLN A 18 -5.23 -16.12 4.36
N SER A 19 -6.47 -16.45 4.66
CA SER A 19 -7.62 -15.94 3.92
C SER A 19 -7.72 -14.42 4.01
N GLU A 20 -7.50 -13.87 5.20
CA GLU A 20 -7.51 -12.42 5.41
C GLU A 20 -6.38 -11.72 4.66
N ILE A 21 -5.19 -12.31 4.63
CA ILE A 21 -4.06 -11.76 3.86
C ILE A 21 -4.41 -11.71 2.38
N THR A 22 -5.03 -12.75 1.84
CA THR A 22 -5.46 -12.79 0.44
C THR A 22 -6.49 -11.69 0.15
N LEU A 23 -7.46 -11.47 1.05
CA LEU A 23 -8.44 -10.40 0.91
C LEU A 23 -7.79 -9.01 0.98
N ILE A 24 -6.83 -8.83 1.88
CA ILE A 24 -6.10 -7.57 2.00
C ILE A 24 -5.35 -7.28 0.70
N GLN A 25 -4.66 -8.27 0.14
CA GLN A 25 -3.93 -8.10 -1.12
C GLN A 25 -4.87 -7.72 -2.26
N LYS A 26 -6.03 -8.36 -2.35
CA LYS A 26 -7.04 -8.04 -3.36
C LYS A 26 -7.54 -6.61 -3.19
N LYS A 27 -7.86 -6.21 -1.96
CA LYS A 27 -8.34 -4.87 -1.66
C LYS A 27 -7.29 -3.82 -2.00
N LEU A 28 -6.02 -4.06 -1.67
CA LEU A 28 -4.93 -3.15 -2.00
C LEU A 28 -4.75 -3.00 -3.51
N ALA A 29 -4.92 -4.08 -4.27
CA ALA A 29 -4.84 -4.04 -5.73
C ALA A 29 -5.96 -3.20 -6.35
N GLU A 30 -7.08 -3.05 -5.67
CA GLU A 30 -8.24 -2.27 -6.10
C GLU A 30 -8.25 -0.85 -5.50
N THR A 31 -7.34 -0.55 -4.58
CA THR A 31 -7.25 0.75 -3.91
C THR A 31 -6.29 1.64 -4.68
N SER A 32 -6.72 2.85 -5.03
CA SER A 32 -5.86 3.83 -5.71
C SER A 32 -5.38 4.88 -4.72
N VAL A 33 -4.13 5.29 -4.88
CA VAL A 33 -3.53 6.43 -4.17
C VAL A 33 -3.08 7.44 -5.21
N THR A 34 -3.02 8.72 -4.82
CA THR A 34 -2.58 9.80 -5.71
C THR A 34 -1.48 10.59 -5.02
N GLY A 35 -0.27 10.48 -5.57
CA GLY A 35 0.86 11.29 -5.14
C GLY A 35 0.85 12.63 -5.86
N LYS A 36 1.22 13.68 -5.15
CA LYS A 36 1.15 15.05 -5.66
C LYS A 36 2.45 15.81 -5.41
N ALA A 37 2.77 16.69 -6.33
CA ALA A 37 3.85 17.66 -6.20
C ALA A 37 3.35 19.03 -6.67
N SER A 38 3.94 20.10 -6.13
CA SER A 38 3.62 21.49 -6.52
C SER A 38 2.12 21.78 -6.42
N ASN A 39 1.53 21.53 -5.24
CA ASN A 39 0.11 21.74 -4.96
C ASN A 39 -0.84 21.02 -5.94
N GLY A 40 -0.43 19.83 -6.39
CA GLY A 40 -1.23 19.02 -7.28
C GLY A 40 -1.03 19.30 -8.77
N ALA A 41 -0.07 20.16 -9.12
CA ALA A 41 0.26 20.43 -10.52
C ALA A 41 0.85 19.19 -11.21
N VAL A 42 1.51 18.31 -10.47
CA VAL A 42 1.94 17.01 -10.93
C VAL A 42 1.29 15.96 -10.04
N GLN A 43 0.59 15.01 -10.64
CA GLN A 43 -0.10 13.95 -9.91
C GLN A 43 0.22 12.60 -10.54
N ILE A 44 0.52 11.63 -9.69
CA ILE A 44 0.74 10.24 -10.10
C ILE A 44 -0.25 9.37 -9.35
N GLN A 45 -1.06 8.64 -10.09
CA GLN A 45 -2.02 7.69 -9.53
C GLN A 45 -1.48 6.28 -9.70
N MET A 46 -1.57 5.49 -8.63
CA MET A 46 -1.19 4.08 -8.67
C MET A 46 -2.05 3.29 -7.69
N THR A 47 -2.04 1.97 -7.82
CA THR A 47 -2.69 1.14 -6.82
C THR A 47 -1.81 1.07 -5.56
N ALA A 48 -2.42 0.65 -4.44
CA ALA A 48 -1.67 0.44 -3.20
C ALA A 48 -0.66 -0.71 -3.33
N LYS A 49 -0.70 -1.48 -4.41
CA LYS A 49 0.30 -2.49 -4.75
C LYS A 49 1.37 -1.95 -5.71
N LEU A 50 1.46 -0.64 -5.84
CA LEU A 50 2.49 0.07 -6.63
C LEU A 50 2.37 -0.17 -8.15
N VAL A 51 1.14 -0.42 -8.64
CA VAL A 51 0.92 -0.50 -10.09
C VAL A 51 0.54 0.89 -10.60
N PRO A 52 1.36 1.51 -11.46
CA PRO A 52 1.06 2.83 -12.00
C PRO A 52 -0.22 2.82 -12.83
N GLN A 53 -1.03 3.87 -12.70
CA GLN A 53 -2.29 4.00 -13.42
C GLN A 53 -2.33 5.23 -14.31
N SER A 54 -1.85 6.37 -13.83
CA SER A 54 -1.85 7.60 -14.62
C SER A 54 -0.85 8.62 -14.09
N VAL A 55 -0.47 9.53 -14.99
CA VAL A 55 0.32 10.72 -14.65
C VAL A 55 -0.41 11.91 -15.23
N LYS A 56 -0.60 12.96 -14.43
CA LYS A 56 -1.20 14.22 -14.86
C LYS A 56 -0.25 15.35 -14.56
N VAL A 57 -0.02 16.21 -15.55
CA VAL A 57 0.80 17.40 -15.41
C VAL A 57 -0.03 18.62 -15.87
N ASP A 58 -0.10 19.64 -15.02
CA ASP A 58 -0.76 20.88 -15.36
C ASP A 58 -0.02 21.54 -16.54
N PRO A 59 -0.71 21.83 -17.66
CA PRO A 59 -0.05 22.44 -18.81
C PRO A 59 0.67 23.76 -18.50
N SER A 60 0.14 24.55 -17.56
CA SER A 60 0.78 25.83 -17.18
C SER A 60 2.13 25.60 -16.50
N VAL A 61 2.21 24.58 -15.65
CA VAL A 61 3.47 24.23 -14.98
C VAL A 61 4.45 23.65 -15.98
N LEU A 62 3.99 22.83 -16.92
CA LEU A 62 4.84 22.29 -17.97
C LEU A 62 5.49 23.37 -18.81
N LYS A 63 4.76 24.44 -19.12
CA LYS A 63 5.27 25.58 -19.91
C LYS A 63 6.29 26.42 -19.16
N GLN A 64 6.20 26.50 -17.83
CA GLN A 64 7.03 27.36 -16.99
C GLN A 64 8.21 26.66 -16.36
N THR A 65 8.36 25.36 -16.62
CA THR A 65 9.31 24.51 -15.89
C THR A 65 10.26 23.88 -16.89
N ASP A 66 11.56 23.87 -16.55
CA ASP A 66 12.55 23.16 -17.35
C ASP A 66 12.47 21.64 -17.10
N ALA A 67 13.17 20.87 -17.91
CA ALA A 67 13.15 19.42 -17.83
C ALA A 67 13.64 18.92 -16.46
N GLU A 68 14.71 19.50 -15.94
CA GLU A 68 15.29 19.07 -14.67
C GLU A 68 14.31 19.30 -13.51
N THR A 69 13.69 20.48 -13.47
CA THR A 69 12.69 20.78 -12.44
C THR A 69 11.46 19.84 -12.57
N MET A 70 11.03 19.56 -13.80
CA MET A 70 9.91 18.65 -14.03
C MET A 70 10.25 17.24 -13.57
N GLU A 71 11.46 16.77 -13.83
CA GLU A 71 11.94 15.47 -13.35
C GLU A 71 11.86 15.39 -11.83
N ASP A 72 12.30 16.44 -11.13
CA ASP A 72 12.24 16.51 -9.67
C ASP A 72 10.79 16.50 -9.15
N LEU A 73 9.88 17.22 -9.80
CA LEU A 73 8.47 17.23 -9.43
C LEU A 73 7.82 15.86 -9.62
N ILE A 74 8.14 15.17 -10.69
CA ILE A 74 7.65 13.82 -10.93
C ILE A 74 8.15 12.87 -9.83
N LEU A 75 9.42 13.00 -9.46
CA LEU A 75 10.00 12.17 -8.40
C LEU A 75 9.31 12.43 -7.05
N VAL A 76 9.04 13.69 -6.73
CA VAL A 76 8.33 14.06 -5.49
C VAL A 76 6.93 13.45 -5.48
N ALA A 77 6.19 13.55 -6.59
CA ALA A 77 4.85 12.97 -6.70
C ALA A 77 4.89 11.44 -6.58
N LEU A 78 5.90 10.81 -7.19
CA LEU A 78 6.07 9.36 -7.13
C LEU A 78 6.37 8.89 -5.70
N LYS A 79 7.24 9.60 -4.98
CA LYS A 79 7.55 9.30 -3.58
C LYS A 79 6.33 9.46 -2.68
N ASP A 80 5.52 10.49 -2.93
CA ASP A 80 4.29 10.70 -2.19
C ASP A 80 3.28 9.57 -2.42
N ALA A 81 3.11 9.15 -3.67
CA ALA A 81 2.24 8.02 -4.00
C ALA A 81 2.73 6.73 -3.33
N LYS A 82 4.03 6.47 -3.38
CA LYS A 82 4.62 5.30 -2.73
C LYS A 82 4.38 5.32 -1.23
N LYS A 83 4.57 6.48 -0.59
CA LYS A 83 4.32 6.61 0.85
C LYS A 83 2.88 6.29 1.19
N GLN A 84 1.92 6.81 0.43
CA GLN A 84 0.50 6.53 0.65
C GLN A 84 0.19 5.04 0.47
N ALA A 85 0.78 4.40 -0.53
CA ALA A 85 0.63 2.97 -0.76
C ALA A 85 1.21 2.15 0.39
N ASP A 86 2.41 2.51 0.85
CA ASP A 86 3.05 1.84 1.98
C ASP A 86 2.24 2.02 3.27
N ASP A 87 1.68 3.20 3.51
CA ASP A 87 0.84 3.47 4.67
C ASP A 87 -0.44 2.63 4.63
N ALA A 88 -1.07 2.49 3.46
CA ALA A 88 -2.26 1.66 3.30
C ALA A 88 -1.96 0.19 3.60
N LEU A 89 -0.83 -0.31 3.13
CA LEU A 89 -0.38 -1.67 3.39
C LEU A 89 -0.14 -1.88 4.89
N THR A 90 0.62 -0.97 5.50
CA THR A 90 0.96 -1.05 6.92
C THR A 90 -0.29 -1.03 7.79
N GLU A 91 -1.24 -0.14 7.49
CA GLU A 91 -2.49 -0.02 8.24
C GLU A 91 -3.31 -1.32 8.15
N ALA A 92 -3.41 -1.90 6.96
CA ALA A 92 -4.17 -3.14 6.75
C ALA A 92 -3.57 -4.30 7.55
N PHE A 93 -2.24 -4.44 7.53
CA PHE A 93 -1.58 -5.53 8.25
C PHE A 93 -1.54 -5.30 9.75
N ASN A 94 -1.42 -4.06 10.21
CA ASN A 94 -1.51 -3.76 11.65
C ASN A 94 -2.89 -4.11 12.19
N ASP A 95 -3.95 -3.82 11.45
CA ASP A 95 -5.30 -4.20 11.82
C ASP A 95 -5.44 -5.72 11.93
N LEU A 96 -4.87 -6.45 10.97
CA LEU A 96 -4.87 -7.91 10.99
C LEU A 96 -4.15 -8.46 12.22
N LYS A 97 -2.95 -7.91 12.53
CA LYS A 97 -2.18 -8.32 13.71
C LYS A 97 -2.97 -8.15 15.00
N LYS A 98 -3.71 -7.04 15.12
CA LYS A 98 -4.53 -6.76 16.29
C LYS A 98 -5.70 -7.73 16.40
N ARG A 99 -6.40 -8.00 15.30
CA ARG A 99 -7.57 -8.87 15.28
C ARG A 99 -7.23 -10.31 15.67
N TYR A 100 -6.07 -10.80 15.25
CA TYR A 100 -5.64 -12.18 15.50
C TYR A 100 -4.58 -12.28 16.59
N ASN A 101 -4.27 -11.17 17.26
CA ASN A 101 -3.26 -11.13 18.33
C ASN A 101 -1.91 -11.69 17.88
N LEU A 102 -1.48 -11.27 16.69
CA LEU A 102 -0.19 -11.68 16.14
C LEU A 102 0.95 -10.82 16.70
N PRO A 103 2.17 -11.35 16.81
CA PRO A 103 3.30 -10.54 17.28
C PRO A 103 3.67 -9.45 16.27
N ASP A 104 4.26 -8.36 16.76
CA ASP A 104 4.67 -7.22 15.92
C ASP A 104 5.70 -7.62 14.87
N ASN A 105 6.52 -8.63 15.18
CA ASN A 105 7.53 -9.13 14.24
C ASN A 105 7.01 -10.23 13.31
N PHE A 106 5.70 -10.45 13.28
CA PHE A 106 5.11 -11.43 12.38
C PHE A 106 5.34 -10.97 10.93
N ASP A 107 6.04 -11.81 10.15
CA ASP A 107 6.39 -11.49 8.78
C ASP A 107 5.31 -12.02 7.82
N MET A 108 4.58 -11.10 7.21
CA MET A 108 3.51 -11.41 6.25
C MET A 108 3.98 -11.32 4.80
N PHE A 109 5.24 -11.00 4.57
CA PHE A 109 5.80 -10.77 3.24
C PHE A 109 6.73 -11.88 2.76
N SER A 110 7.08 -12.80 3.64
CA SER A 110 7.95 -13.90 3.30
C SER A 110 7.21 -15.18 2.93
#